data_6ebaa7997460090a2759f912969d24b5
#
_entry.id   6ebaa7997460090a2759f912969d24b5
#
_cell.length_a   1.000
_cell.length_b   1.000
_cell.length_c   1.000
_cell.angle_alpha   90.00
_cell.angle_beta   90.00
_cell.angle_gamma   90.00
#
_symmetry.space_group_name_H-M   'P 1'
#
loop_
_entity.id
_entity.type
_entity.pdbx_description
1 polymer ?
#
loop_
_entity_poly.entity_id
_entity_poly.type
_entity_poly.pdbx_seq_one_letter_code
_entity_poly.pdbx_strand_id
1 'polypeptide(L)'
;PIDRVAPEDHLRRVLGDWMADVVYSGNLVVLRTPPGSAHVVASALDRAGMSEILGTVAGDDTMIVVAAEEVGGKKLAARLRELAGMES
;
A
#
# COMPACT_ATOMS: atom_id res chain seq x y z
N PRO A 1 -3.25 -15.86 -25.12
CA PRO A 1 -2.49 -14.99 -24.27
C PRO A 1 -2.84 -15.20 -22.84
N ILE A 2 -1.86 -15.01 -22.07
CA ILE A 2 -2.01 -15.15 -20.68
C ILE A 2 -2.67 -13.93 -20.13
N ASP A 3 -3.66 -14.16 -19.33
CA ASP A 3 -4.32 -13.06 -18.70
C ASP A 3 -3.41 -12.48 -17.66
N ARG A 4 -3.07 -11.25 -17.85
CA ARG A 4 -2.29 -10.55 -16.87
C ARG A 4 -3.19 -9.69 -16.06
N VAL A 5 -3.08 -9.86 -14.77
CA VAL A 5 -3.79 -8.99 -13.86
C VAL A 5 -3.11 -7.62 -13.93
N ALA A 6 -3.89 -6.57 -14.17
CA ALA A 6 -3.32 -5.24 -14.20
C ALA A 6 -2.68 -4.92 -12.86
N PRO A 7 -1.59 -4.13 -12.85
CA PRO A 7 -0.92 -3.84 -11.57
C PRO A 7 -1.84 -3.29 -10.49
N GLU A 8 -2.80 -2.48 -10.87
CA GLU A 8 -3.72 -1.94 -9.87
C GLU A 8 -4.65 -3.02 -9.33
N ASP A 9 -5.10 -3.94 -10.19
CA ASP A 9 -5.97 -5.02 -9.74
C ASP A 9 -5.20 -5.98 -8.84
N HIS A 10 -3.95 -6.22 -9.17
CA HIS A 10 -3.08 -7.04 -8.34
C HIS A 10 -2.89 -6.36 -6.98
N LEU A 11 -2.68 -5.05 -6.98
CA LEU A 11 -2.52 -4.30 -5.75
C LEU A 11 -3.76 -4.40 -4.88
N ARG A 12 -4.95 -4.25 -5.47
CA ARG A 12 -6.19 -4.37 -4.71
C ARG A 12 -6.30 -5.72 -4.03
N ARG A 13 -5.95 -6.76 -4.74
CA ARG A 13 -6.00 -8.11 -4.17
C ARG A 13 -5.01 -8.27 -3.03
N VAL A 14 -3.78 -7.82 -3.24
CA VAL A 14 -2.75 -7.94 -2.22
C VAL A 14 -3.09 -7.14 -0.99
N LEU A 15 -3.55 -5.92 -1.17
CA LEU A 15 -3.94 -5.09 -0.02
C LEU A 15 -5.13 -5.72 0.72
N GLY A 16 -6.09 -6.22 -0.02
CA GLY A 16 -7.26 -6.85 0.60
C GLY A 16 -6.90 -8.08 1.39
N ASP A 17 -5.92 -8.85 0.92
CA ASP A 17 -5.53 -10.09 1.58
C ASP A 17 -4.57 -9.86 2.75
N TRP A 18 -3.68 -8.86 2.62
CA TRP A 18 -2.53 -8.77 3.51
C TRP A 18 -2.46 -7.51 4.36
N MET A 19 -3.21 -6.46 4.04
CA MET A 19 -3.14 -5.23 4.82
C MET A 19 -4.05 -5.34 6.05
N ALA A 20 -3.43 -5.44 7.22
CA ALA A 20 -4.20 -5.57 8.46
C ALA A 20 -4.61 -4.22 9.02
N ASP A 21 -3.77 -3.19 8.82
CA ASP A 21 -4.05 -1.88 9.38
C ASP A 21 -3.30 -0.83 8.58
N VAL A 22 -3.80 0.39 8.62
CA VAL A 22 -3.14 1.52 7.97
C VAL A 22 -3.38 2.78 8.79
N VAL A 23 -2.29 3.46 9.11
CA VAL A 23 -2.34 4.73 9.82
C VAL A 23 -1.39 5.70 9.13
N TYR A 24 -1.46 6.96 9.48
CA TYR A 24 -0.61 7.96 8.85
C TYR A 24 -0.18 9.03 9.85
N SER A 25 0.88 9.74 9.50
CA SER A 25 1.35 10.91 10.24
C SER A 25 2.13 11.76 9.24
N GLY A 26 1.71 13.01 9.07
CA GLY A 26 2.35 13.88 8.09
C GLY A 26 2.27 13.30 6.70
N ASN A 27 3.42 13.02 6.09
CA ASN A 27 3.46 12.39 4.77
C ASN A 27 3.89 10.93 4.86
N LEU A 28 3.83 10.34 6.05
CA LEU A 28 4.16 8.93 6.23
C LEU A 28 2.90 8.13 6.43
N VAL A 29 2.87 6.95 5.82
CA VAL A 29 1.79 5.99 6.03
C VAL A 29 2.43 4.73 6.55
N VAL A 30 1.86 4.16 7.61
CA VAL A 30 2.37 2.93 8.19
C VAL A 30 1.33 1.85 7.96
N LEU A 31 1.75 0.80 7.25
CA LEU A 31 0.90 -0.36 6.99
C LEU A 31 1.35 -1.51 7.86
N ARG A 32 0.38 -2.25 8.35
CA ARG A 32 0.66 -3.46 9.10
C ARG A 32 0.13 -4.66 8.35
N THR A 33 0.89 -5.73 8.37
CA THR A 33 0.55 -6.98 7.70
C THR A 33 0.80 -8.13 8.66
N PRO A 34 0.36 -9.34 8.35
CA PRO A 34 0.79 -10.51 9.11
C PRO A 34 2.31 -10.66 9.01
N PRO A 35 2.93 -11.34 9.99
CA PRO A 35 4.37 -11.53 9.97
C PRO A 35 4.85 -12.11 8.66
N GLY A 36 5.93 -11.54 8.13
CA GLY A 36 6.53 -12.02 6.89
C GLY A 36 5.89 -11.54 5.63
N SER A 37 4.83 -10.72 5.70
CA SER A 37 4.06 -10.34 4.51
C SER A 37 4.30 -8.92 4.03
N ALA A 38 5.09 -8.14 4.75
CA ALA A 38 5.28 -6.75 4.35
C ALA A 38 5.91 -6.63 2.97
N HIS A 39 6.81 -7.54 2.61
CA HIS A 39 7.45 -7.53 1.29
C HIS A 39 6.44 -7.69 0.17
N VAL A 40 5.44 -8.53 0.38
CA VAL A 40 4.44 -8.79 -0.64
C VAL A 40 3.69 -7.52 -0.96
N VAL A 41 3.31 -6.79 0.08
CA VAL A 41 2.58 -5.54 -0.09
C VAL A 41 3.48 -4.48 -0.72
N ALA A 42 4.72 -4.36 -0.25
CA ALA A 42 5.65 -3.39 -0.79
C ALA A 42 5.91 -3.62 -2.27
N SER A 43 6.09 -4.88 -2.65
CA SER A 43 6.32 -5.21 -4.06
C SER A 43 5.13 -4.84 -4.93
N ALA A 44 3.92 -5.08 -4.42
CA ALA A 44 2.72 -4.74 -5.18
C ALA A 44 2.58 -3.24 -5.34
N LEU A 45 2.90 -2.47 -4.31
CA LEU A 45 2.86 -1.02 -4.39
C LEU A 45 3.88 -0.49 -5.40
N ASP A 46 5.09 -1.05 -5.37
CA ASP A 46 6.13 -0.63 -6.30
C ASP A 46 5.73 -0.91 -7.74
N ARG A 47 5.12 -2.07 -7.98
CA ARG A 47 4.69 -2.44 -9.33
C ARG A 47 3.56 -1.58 -9.84
N ALA A 48 2.69 -1.14 -8.94
CA ALA A 48 1.56 -0.33 -9.33
C ALA A 48 1.98 1.05 -9.81
N GLY A 49 3.18 1.52 -9.38
CA GLY A 49 3.72 2.78 -9.86
C GLY A 49 2.85 3.97 -9.55
N MET A 50 2.29 3.99 -8.35
CA MET A 50 1.40 5.09 -7.96
C MET A 50 2.18 6.37 -7.79
N SER A 51 1.74 7.43 -8.46
CA SER A 51 2.43 8.72 -8.39
C SER A 51 2.31 9.33 -7.00
N GLU A 52 1.34 8.90 -6.21
CA GLU A 52 1.16 9.38 -4.84
C GLU A 52 2.26 8.90 -3.91
N ILE A 53 3.02 7.90 -4.33
CA ILE A 53 4.01 7.25 -3.47
C ILE A 53 5.41 7.55 -3.97
N LEU A 54 6.25 8.07 -3.07
CA LEU A 54 7.65 8.32 -3.39
C LEU A 54 8.49 7.06 -3.21
N GLY A 55 8.15 6.25 -2.23
CA GLY A 55 8.90 5.03 -1.98
C GLY A 55 8.34 4.28 -0.80
N THR A 56 8.86 3.07 -0.60
CA THR A 56 8.42 2.22 0.50
C THR A 56 9.63 1.59 1.18
N VAL A 57 9.48 1.31 2.47
CA VAL A 57 10.48 0.58 3.24
C VAL A 57 9.73 -0.50 4.00
N ALA A 58 10.08 -1.75 3.77
CA ALA A 58 9.36 -2.87 4.36
C ALA A 58 10.21 -3.57 5.41
N GLY A 59 9.60 -3.82 6.55
CA GLY A 59 10.15 -4.71 7.56
C GLY A 59 9.51 -6.07 7.45
N ASP A 60 9.26 -6.71 8.57
CA ASP A 60 8.67 -8.04 8.59
C ASP A 60 7.14 -7.96 8.50
N ASP A 61 6.53 -7.20 9.39
CA ASP A 61 5.07 -7.07 9.47
C ASP A 61 4.61 -5.62 9.39
N THR A 62 5.53 -4.72 9.16
CA THR A 62 5.24 -3.29 9.13
C THR A 62 6.01 -2.68 7.97
N MET A 63 5.37 -1.77 7.27
CA MET A 63 6.08 -1.04 6.23
C MET A 63 5.71 0.42 6.29
N ILE A 64 6.62 1.24 5.81
CA ILE A 64 6.44 2.67 5.75
C ILE A 64 6.32 3.05 4.29
N VAL A 65 5.31 3.82 3.97
CA VAL A 65 5.10 4.36 2.63
C VAL A 65 5.21 5.87 2.72
N VAL A 66 6.06 6.44 1.89
CA VAL A 66 6.25 7.87 1.90
C VAL A 66 5.38 8.48 0.82
N ALA A 67 4.46 9.34 1.24
CA ALA A 67 3.55 9.99 0.31
C ALA A 67 4.23 11.19 -0.33
N ALA A 68 3.89 11.45 -1.58
CA ALA A 68 4.30 12.68 -2.24
C ALA A 68 3.79 13.86 -1.41
N GLU A 69 4.59 14.91 -1.34
CA GLU A 69 4.30 16.04 -0.47
C GLU A 69 2.93 16.65 -0.76
N GLU A 70 2.59 16.78 -2.03
CA GLU A 70 1.34 17.41 -2.41
C GLU A 70 0.13 16.53 -2.12
N VAL A 71 0.35 15.24 -1.86
CA VAL A 71 -0.74 14.31 -1.52
C VAL A 71 -0.92 14.21 -0.01
N GLY A 72 0.18 13.96 0.69
CA GLY A 72 0.16 13.79 2.13
C GLY A 72 -0.27 12.40 2.55
N GLY A 73 0.04 12.08 3.80
CA GLY A 73 -0.24 10.75 4.32
C GLY A 73 -1.73 10.47 4.46
N LYS A 74 -2.51 11.49 4.82
CA LYS A 74 -3.94 11.29 5.03
C LYS A 74 -4.64 10.82 3.77
N LYS A 75 -4.37 11.50 2.65
CA LYS A 75 -4.99 11.12 1.38
C LYS A 75 -4.49 9.77 0.91
N LEU A 76 -3.20 9.52 1.06
CA LEU A 76 -2.66 8.25 0.64
C LEU A 76 -3.23 7.11 1.48
N ALA A 77 -3.34 7.29 2.79
CA ALA A 77 -3.93 6.26 3.64
C ALA A 77 -5.36 5.95 3.22
N ALA A 78 -6.14 6.99 2.91
CA ALA A 78 -7.52 6.81 2.47
C ALA A 78 -7.56 6.05 1.14
N ARG A 79 -6.65 6.36 0.23
CA ARG A 79 -6.57 5.68 -1.05
C ARG A 79 -6.24 4.20 -0.87
N LEU A 80 -5.31 3.91 0.02
CA LEU A 80 -4.93 2.52 0.27
C LEU A 80 -6.06 1.74 0.92
N ARG A 81 -6.81 2.37 1.83
CA ARG A 81 -8.00 1.73 2.40
C ARG A 81 -9.01 1.41 1.33
N GLU A 82 -9.23 2.35 0.42
CA GLU A 82 -10.17 2.14 -0.66
C GLU A 82 -9.74 0.97 -1.53
N LEU A 83 -8.46 0.93 -1.88
CA LEU A 83 -7.94 -0.15 -2.71
C LEU A 83 -8.07 -1.50 -2.01
N ALA A 84 -7.91 -1.52 -0.69
CA ALA A 84 -8.02 -2.75 0.08
C ALA A 84 -9.47 -3.17 0.33
N GLY A 85 -10.42 -2.32 -0.02
CA GLY A 85 -11.81 -2.61 0.26
C GLY A 85 -12.20 -2.37 1.70
N MET A 86 -11.42 -1.61 2.45
CA MET A 86 -11.72 -1.31 3.84
C MET A 86 -12.62 -0.10 3.92
N GLU A 87 -13.63 -0.19 4.76
CA GLU A 87 -14.50 0.93 4.99
C GLU A 87 -13.80 1.93 5.90
N SER A 88 -14.02 3.19 5.62
CA SER A 88 -13.44 4.22 6.45
C SER A 88 -14.34 4.56 7.62
#